data_1b6b35c1bbc60dfdba81830c7b8eea76
#
_entry.id   1b6b35c1bbc60dfdba81830c7b8eea76
#
_cell.length_a   1.000
_cell.length_b   1.000
_cell.length_c   1.000
_cell.angle_alpha   90.00
_cell.angle_beta   90.00
_cell.angle_gamma   90.00
#
_symmetry.space_group_name_H-M   'P 1'
#
loop_
_entity.id
_entity.type
_entity.pdbx_description
1 polymer ?
#
loop_
_entity_poly.entity_id
_entity_poly.type
_entity_poly.pdbx_seq_one_letter_code
_entity_poly.pdbx_strand_id
1 'polypeptide(L)'
;MFTFGRCCTAQRDEGDEQVFGNSPLEVPTGELAPTLPAERKTLHVPPDFSIRSVDSAASSGSGYVSLNEEQKAREMTKLQHMIRDFVMEFLQGVFLDAVLEDGSLVPCRCLMDSKLSVLMLQVHATTRTIDLTNIQEICSGKELRDLRVSTPLDDLCVTLVMSDDQCVSFKFNDVQGREHFATCMKVLRLALD
;
A
#
# COMPACT_ATOMS: atom_id res chain seq x y z
N MET A 1 -5.10 -18.52 -12.08
CA MET A 1 -4.66 -18.35 -10.68
C MET A 1 -3.54 -17.33 -10.74
N PHE A 2 -3.74 -16.12 -10.23
CA PHE A 2 -2.72 -15.08 -10.28
C PHE A 2 -1.81 -15.27 -9.08
N THR A 3 -0.55 -15.57 -9.33
CA THR A 3 0.47 -15.64 -8.28
C THR A 3 1.16 -14.28 -8.21
N PHE A 4 1.02 -13.62 -7.07
CA PHE A 4 1.82 -12.46 -6.72
C PHE A 4 3.17 -12.94 -6.16
N GLY A 5 4.24 -12.22 -6.43
CA GLY A 5 5.60 -12.61 -6.09
C GLY A 5 5.79 -12.93 -4.60
N ARG A 6 6.70 -13.85 -4.32
CA ARG A 6 7.18 -14.12 -2.95
C ARG A 6 8.41 -13.27 -2.70
N CYS A 7 8.43 -12.55 -1.58
CA CYS A 7 9.65 -11.98 -1.05
C CYS A 7 10.48 -13.11 -0.43
N CYS A 8 11.66 -13.39 -0.97
CA CYS A 8 12.58 -14.32 -0.34
C CYS A 8 13.29 -13.60 0.80
N THR A 9 12.77 -13.70 2.02
CA THR A 9 13.58 -13.49 3.21
C THR A 9 14.52 -14.68 3.36
N ALA A 10 15.79 -14.41 3.66
CA ALA A 10 16.84 -15.43 3.71
C ALA A 10 16.51 -16.54 4.71
N GLN A 11 16.48 -17.77 4.20
CA GLN A 11 16.71 -19.09 4.80
C GLN A 11 16.41 -19.28 6.30
N ARG A 12 15.42 -20.12 6.56
CA ARG A 12 15.60 -21.30 7.42
C ARG A 12 15.10 -22.52 6.67
N ASP A 13 16.04 -23.44 6.38
CA ASP A 13 15.77 -24.82 6.05
C ASP A 13 14.99 -25.45 7.20
N GLU A 14 13.90 -26.13 6.90
CA GLU A 14 13.59 -27.50 7.34
C GLU A 14 12.16 -27.83 6.88
N GLY A 15 12.05 -28.98 6.24
CA GLY A 15 10.88 -29.47 5.54
C GLY A 15 9.67 -29.73 6.43
N ASP A 16 8.51 -29.59 5.79
CA ASP A 16 7.47 -30.64 5.88
C ASP A 16 6.41 -30.42 4.80
N GLU A 17 6.16 -31.51 4.12
CA GLU A 17 5.17 -31.67 3.07
C GLU A 17 3.80 -31.86 3.72
N GLN A 18 2.84 -30.90 3.55
CA GLN A 18 1.45 -31.14 3.90
C GLN A 18 0.50 -30.78 2.76
N VAL A 19 -0.11 -31.84 2.26
CA VAL A 19 -1.23 -31.88 1.33
C VAL A 19 -2.45 -31.20 1.94
N PHE A 20 -2.97 -30.14 1.30
CA PHE A 20 -4.26 -29.56 1.67
C PHE A 20 -5.36 -29.92 0.67
N GLY A 21 -6.36 -30.59 1.24
CA GLY A 21 -7.56 -31.01 0.57
C GLY A 21 -8.50 -29.85 0.22
N ASN A 22 -9.13 -29.96 -0.94
CA ASN A 22 -10.20 -29.11 -1.46
C ASN A 22 -11.46 -29.23 -0.60
N SER A 23 -12.03 -28.11 -0.18
CA SER A 23 -13.45 -28.01 0.18
C SER A 23 -14.05 -26.78 -0.48
N PRO A 24 -15.20 -26.89 -1.15
CA PRO A 24 -15.88 -25.78 -1.77
C PRO A 24 -16.68 -24.99 -0.72
N LEU A 25 -16.47 -23.68 -0.65
CA LEU A 25 -17.29 -22.78 0.16
C LEU A 25 -18.38 -22.16 -0.70
N GLU A 26 -19.61 -22.37 -0.27
CA GLU A 26 -20.82 -21.78 -0.80
C GLU A 26 -20.86 -20.27 -0.57
N VAL A 27 -21.26 -19.53 -1.61
CA VAL A 27 -21.41 -18.07 -1.62
C VAL A 27 -22.83 -17.73 -1.15
N PRO A 28 -23.03 -16.96 -0.08
CA PRO A 28 -24.33 -16.37 0.18
C PRO A 28 -24.51 -15.08 -0.63
N THR A 29 -25.48 -15.10 -1.52
CA THR A 29 -26.01 -13.94 -2.24
C THR A 29 -26.79 -13.07 -1.25
N GLY A 30 -26.21 -11.98 -0.80
CA GLY A 30 -26.85 -10.98 0.07
C GLY A 30 -26.65 -9.60 -0.51
N GLU A 31 -27.70 -9.10 -1.14
CA GLU A 31 -27.84 -7.71 -1.61
C GLU A 31 -27.91 -6.77 -0.39
N LEU A 32 -26.88 -5.97 -0.16
CA LEU A 32 -26.89 -4.92 0.85
C LEU A 32 -26.51 -3.58 0.21
N ALA A 33 -27.51 -2.72 0.10
CA ALA A 33 -27.34 -1.32 -0.23
C ALA A 33 -26.43 -0.64 0.80
N PRO A 34 -25.47 0.24 0.37
CA PRO A 34 -24.61 0.93 1.30
C PRO A 34 -25.34 2.07 2.00
N THR A 35 -25.69 1.87 3.26
CA THR A 35 -26.09 2.95 4.16
C THR A 35 -24.83 3.65 4.63
N LEU A 36 -24.63 4.89 4.22
CA LEU A 36 -23.52 5.76 4.67
C LEU A 36 -23.68 6.07 6.17
N PRO A 37 -22.74 5.71 7.04
CA PRO A 37 -22.73 6.22 8.39
C PRO A 37 -22.14 7.62 8.39
N ALA A 38 -22.96 8.59 8.79
CA ALA A 38 -22.56 9.97 9.06
C ALA A 38 -21.88 10.08 10.43
N GLU A 39 -20.69 9.54 10.58
CA GLU A 39 -19.82 9.90 11.70
C GLU A 39 -18.42 10.21 11.16
N ARG A 40 -18.14 11.52 11.13
CA ARG A 40 -16.79 12.03 10.83
C ARG A 40 -15.86 11.66 11.99
N LYS A 41 -15.21 10.50 11.91
CA LYS A 41 -14.00 10.29 12.70
C LYS A 41 -12.89 11.13 12.07
N THR A 42 -12.47 12.16 12.79
CA THR A 42 -11.26 12.92 12.47
C THR A 42 -10.08 11.96 12.48
N LEU A 43 -9.43 11.79 11.33
CA LEU A 43 -8.19 11.03 11.24
C LEU A 43 -7.16 11.72 12.15
N HIS A 44 -6.72 11.03 13.19
CA HIS A 44 -5.70 11.55 14.09
C HIS A 44 -4.33 11.16 13.52
N VAL A 45 -3.65 12.14 12.91
CA VAL A 45 -2.29 11.96 12.42
C VAL A 45 -1.36 12.08 13.62
N PRO A 46 -0.47 11.10 13.89
CA PRO A 46 0.48 11.16 15.00
C PRO A 46 1.37 12.41 14.90
N PRO A 47 1.69 13.08 16.04
CA PRO A 47 2.46 14.32 16.04
C PRO A 47 3.93 14.17 15.57
N ASP A 48 4.44 12.93 15.55
CA ASP A 48 5.83 12.62 15.17
C ASP A 48 6.01 12.20 13.71
N PHE A 49 5.00 12.41 12.85
CA PHE A 49 5.11 12.06 11.44
C PHE A 49 6.03 13.05 10.72
N SER A 50 7.31 12.74 10.66
CA SER A 50 8.31 13.50 9.89
C SER A 50 8.30 13.01 8.44
N ILE A 51 7.66 13.77 7.54
CA ILE A 51 7.81 13.57 6.11
C ILE A 51 9.26 13.90 5.76
N ARG A 52 10.07 12.88 5.46
CA ARG A 52 11.37 13.10 4.83
C ARG A 52 11.10 13.60 3.43
N SER A 53 11.24 14.91 3.23
CA SER A 53 11.32 15.48 1.89
C SER A 53 12.52 14.85 1.18
N VAL A 54 12.24 14.07 0.13
CA VAL A 54 13.29 13.49 -0.71
C VAL A 54 13.74 14.56 -1.68
N ASP A 55 14.50 15.53 -1.20
CA ASP A 55 15.25 16.40 -2.09
C ASP A 55 16.44 15.64 -2.64
N SER A 56 16.31 15.23 -3.88
CA SER A 56 17.41 14.77 -4.71
C SER A 56 18.26 15.97 -5.08
N ALA A 57 19.33 16.24 -4.34
CA ALA A 57 20.56 16.81 -4.90
C ALA A 57 21.63 16.92 -3.81
N ALA A 58 22.78 16.39 -4.14
CA ALA A 58 24.01 16.48 -3.42
C ALA A 58 24.29 17.90 -2.84
N SER A 59 24.40 18.00 -1.50
CA SER A 59 25.39 18.86 -0.88
C SER A 59 25.56 18.50 0.58
N SER A 60 26.77 18.18 0.96
CA SER A 60 27.28 18.01 2.31
C SER A 60 26.98 19.24 3.17
N GLY A 61 26.10 19.05 4.15
CA GLY A 61 25.78 20.06 5.14
C GLY A 61 24.73 19.52 6.09
N SER A 62 25.15 19.02 7.26
CA SER A 62 24.26 18.65 8.36
C SER A 62 23.55 19.91 8.88
N GLY A 63 22.46 20.27 8.23
CA GLY A 63 21.55 21.31 8.66
C GLY A 63 20.16 20.73 8.72
N TYR A 64 19.74 20.22 9.88
CA TYR A 64 18.31 20.01 10.14
C TYR A 64 17.64 21.38 10.09
N VAL A 65 17.00 21.70 8.96
CA VAL A 65 16.15 22.89 8.87
C VAL A 65 14.94 22.59 9.76
N SER A 66 14.99 23.09 10.98
CA SER A 66 13.84 23.08 11.87
C SER A 66 12.73 23.92 11.23
N LEU A 67 11.73 23.26 10.66
CA LEU A 67 10.51 23.91 10.18
C LEU A 67 9.91 24.69 11.36
N ASN A 68 9.53 25.95 11.13
CA ASN A 68 8.81 26.69 12.14
C ASN A 68 7.39 26.11 12.31
N GLU A 69 6.72 26.40 13.43
CA GLU A 69 5.40 25.84 13.75
C GLU A 69 4.34 26.13 12.65
N GLU A 70 4.43 27.28 12.01
CA GLU A 70 3.54 27.65 10.92
C GLU A 70 3.77 26.80 9.67
N GLN A 71 5.02 26.49 9.34
CA GLN A 71 5.36 25.62 8.21
C GLN A 71 4.92 24.19 8.50
N LYS A 72 5.10 23.67 9.72
CA LYS A 72 4.60 22.35 10.13
C LYS A 72 3.08 22.27 10.01
N ALA A 73 2.36 23.28 10.48
CA ALA A 73 0.90 23.35 10.37
C ALA A 73 0.42 23.33 8.92
N ARG A 74 1.09 24.06 8.04
CA ARG A 74 0.76 24.07 6.60
C ARG A 74 1.01 22.71 5.94
N GLU A 75 2.14 22.07 6.22
CA GLU A 75 2.46 20.74 5.67
C GLU A 75 1.49 19.68 6.22
N MET A 76 1.13 19.76 7.50
CA MET A 76 0.12 18.87 8.08
C MET A 76 -1.25 19.03 7.40
N THR A 77 -1.67 20.25 7.13
CA THR A 77 -2.93 20.52 6.41
C THR A 77 -2.88 19.94 4.99
N LYS A 78 -1.78 20.11 4.27
CA LYS A 78 -1.61 19.53 2.93
C LYS A 78 -1.70 18.01 2.96
N LEU A 79 -1.01 17.38 3.94
CA LEU A 79 -1.05 15.93 4.11
C LEU A 79 -2.47 15.43 4.42
N GLN A 80 -3.21 16.12 5.28
CA GLN A 80 -4.60 15.76 5.58
C GLN A 80 -5.49 15.83 4.34
N HIS A 81 -5.37 16.87 3.52
CA HIS A 81 -6.10 16.96 2.26
C HIS A 81 -5.73 15.84 1.30
N MET A 82 -4.44 15.58 1.14
CA MET A 82 -3.94 14.51 0.28
C MET A 82 -4.49 13.13 0.69
N ILE A 83 -4.48 12.80 1.98
CA ILE A 83 -5.00 11.54 2.49
C ILE A 83 -6.53 11.46 2.30
N ARG A 84 -7.24 12.56 2.54
CA ARG A 84 -8.69 12.61 2.35
C ARG A 84 -9.07 12.33 0.89
N ASP A 85 -8.41 12.97 -0.04
CA ASP A 85 -8.68 12.82 -1.47
C ASP A 85 -8.36 11.38 -1.90
N PHE A 86 -7.22 10.83 -1.49
CA PHE A 86 -6.84 9.44 -1.69
C PHE A 86 -7.89 8.45 -1.18
N VAL A 87 -8.37 8.63 0.06
CA VAL A 87 -9.40 7.78 0.65
C VAL A 87 -10.69 7.84 -0.15
N MET A 88 -11.12 9.05 -0.56
CA MET A 88 -12.34 9.21 -1.36
C MET A 88 -12.24 8.51 -2.71
N GLU A 89 -11.10 8.56 -3.38
CA GLU A 89 -10.84 7.84 -4.62
C GLU A 89 -10.87 6.33 -4.41
N PHE A 90 -10.19 5.82 -3.38
CA PHE A 90 -10.11 4.37 -3.11
C PHE A 90 -11.42 3.76 -2.61
N LEU A 91 -12.29 4.54 -1.96
CA LEU A 91 -13.66 4.10 -1.64
C LEU A 91 -14.53 3.90 -2.89
N GLN A 92 -14.27 4.67 -3.96
CA GLN A 92 -14.96 4.54 -5.24
C GLN A 92 -14.32 3.49 -6.15
N GLY A 93 -13.05 3.19 -5.90
CA GLY A 93 -12.23 2.25 -6.66
C GLY A 93 -11.37 2.92 -7.72
N VAL A 94 -10.09 2.66 -7.64
CA VAL A 94 -9.03 3.18 -8.53
C VAL A 94 -8.46 2.04 -9.34
N PHE A 95 -8.12 2.29 -10.60
CA PHE A 95 -7.37 1.32 -11.42
C PHE A 95 -5.87 1.60 -11.30
N LEU A 96 -5.12 0.57 -10.90
CA LEU A 96 -3.67 0.55 -10.84
C LEU A 96 -3.14 -0.63 -11.67
N ASP A 97 -1.94 -0.50 -12.19
CA ASP A 97 -1.27 -1.59 -12.88
C ASP A 97 -0.54 -2.46 -11.85
N ALA A 98 -1.06 -3.67 -11.60
CA ALA A 98 -0.39 -4.65 -10.76
C ALA A 98 0.71 -5.35 -11.55
N VAL A 99 1.89 -5.53 -10.92
CA VAL A 99 3.03 -6.24 -11.50
C VAL A 99 2.96 -7.70 -11.10
N LEU A 100 2.92 -8.61 -12.08
CA LEU A 100 2.94 -10.05 -11.85
C LEU A 100 4.38 -10.56 -11.70
N GLU A 101 4.54 -11.84 -11.29
CA GLU A 101 5.86 -12.46 -11.08
C GLU A 101 6.75 -12.45 -12.32
N ASP A 102 6.18 -12.53 -13.51
CA ASP A 102 6.89 -12.47 -14.79
C ASP A 102 7.21 -11.04 -15.25
N GLY A 103 6.85 -10.03 -14.47
CA GLY A 103 7.01 -8.61 -14.77
C GLY A 103 5.93 -8.03 -15.68
N SER A 104 4.92 -8.82 -16.07
CA SER A 104 3.79 -8.32 -16.84
C SER A 104 2.88 -7.43 -16.01
N LEU A 105 2.23 -6.46 -16.66
CA LEU A 105 1.31 -5.52 -16.03
C LEU A 105 -0.14 -5.96 -16.28
N VAL A 106 -0.93 -5.95 -15.22
CA VAL A 106 -2.36 -6.26 -15.30
C VAL A 106 -3.16 -5.15 -14.61
N PRO A 107 -4.16 -4.55 -15.29
CA PRO A 107 -5.03 -3.57 -14.66
C PRO A 107 -5.80 -4.22 -13.51
N CYS A 108 -5.63 -3.65 -12.34
CA CYS A 108 -6.22 -4.08 -11.09
C CYS A 108 -7.10 -2.97 -10.53
N ARG A 109 -8.37 -3.25 -10.27
CA ARG A 109 -9.23 -2.33 -9.56
C ARG A 109 -8.98 -2.46 -8.06
N CYS A 110 -8.53 -1.38 -7.45
CA CYS A 110 -8.21 -1.29 -6.03
C CYS A 110 -9.32 -0.53 -5.31
N LEU A 111 -9.89 -1.11 -4.26
CA LEU A 111 -10.91 -0.49 -3.43
C LEU A 111 -10.51 -0.62 -1.97
N MET A 112 -10.92 0.35 -1.17
CA MET A 112 -10.76 0.31 0.29
C MET A 112 -12.13 0.11 0.95
N ASP A 113 -12.16 -0.62 2.05
CA ASP A 113 -13.38 -0.76 2.85
C ASP A 113 -13.70 0.56 3.58
N SER A 114 -14.95 0.71 4.07
CA SER A 114 -15.41 1.92 4.76
C SER A 114 -14.70 2.16 6.11
N LYS A 115 -14.03 1.15 6.67
CA LYS A 115 -13.24 1.25 7.89
C LYS A 115 -11.78 1.60 7.61
N LEU A 116 -11.38 1.64 6.35
CA LEU A 116 -10.01 1.88 5.89
C LEU A 116 -9.01 0.86 6.44
N SER A 117 -9.47 -0.37 6.65
CA SER A 117 -8.67 -1.46 7.23
C SER A 117 -8.31 -2.53 6.21
N VAL A 118 -9.04 -2.61 5.09
CA VAL A 118 -8.87 -3.65 4.07
C VAL A 118 -8.76 -3.03 2.69
N LEU A 119 -7.71 -3.41 1.96
CA LEU A 119 -7.53 -3.11 0.54
C LEU A 119 -8.00 -4.33 -0.29
N MET A 120 -8.99 -4.13 -1.13
CA MET A 120 -9.50 -5.14 -2.06
C MET A 120 -8.91 -4.93 -3.45
N LEU A 121 -8.35 -5.97 -4.01
CA LEU A 121 -7.76 -6.02 -5.34
C LEU A 121 -8.60 -6.89 -6.26
N GLN A 122 -9.14 -6.32 -7.32
CA GLN A 122 -9.96 -7.02 -8.31
C GLN A 122 -9.23 -7.08 -9.65
N VAL A 123 -8.88 -8.30 -10.06
CA VAL A 123 -8.29 -8.57 -11.37
C VAL A 123 -9.21 -9.54 -12.09
N HIS A 124 -9.84 -9.09 -13.18
CA HIS A 124 -10.87 -9.85 -13.89
C HIS A 124 -11.99 -10.32 -12.94
N ALA A 125 -12.19 -11.64 -12.83
CA ALA A 125 -13.19 -12.26 -11.96
C ALA A 125 -12.65 -12.65 -10.57
N THR A 126 -11.37 -12.37 -10.29
CA THR A 126 -10.73 -12.75 -9.03
C THR A 126 -10.60 -11.52 -8.12
N THR A 127 -11.00 -11.69 -6.86
CA THR A 127 -10.82 -10.67 -5.83
C THR A 127 -9.86 -11.20 -4.77
N ARG A 128 -8.91 -10.37 -4.36
CA ARG A 128 -8.03 -10.61 -3.22
C ARG A 128 -8.19 -9.47 -2.22
N THR A 129 -8.16 -9.80 -0.95
CA THR A 129 -8.20 -8.84 0.15
C THR A 129 -6.86 -8.81 0.87
N ILE A 130 -6.42 -7.61 1.22
CA ILE A 130 -5.21 -7.36 2.01
C ILE A 130 -5.65 -6.56 3.23
N ASP A 131 -5.47 -7.12 4.41
CA ASP A 131 -5.62 -6.39 5.65
C ASP A 131 -4.42 -5.44 5.81
N LEU A 132 -4.66 -4.16 6.03
CA LEU A 132 -3.59 -3.17 6.14
C LEU A 132 -2.69 -3.41 7.35
N THR A 133 -3.21 -4.04 8.41
CA THR A 133 -2.40 -4.43 9.59
C THR A 133 -1.41 -5.54 9.28
N ASN A 134 -1.66 -6.34 8.23
CA ASN A 134 -0.75 -7.39 7.77
C ASN A 134 0.39 -6.85 6.88
N ILE A 135 0.36 -5.57 6.49
CA ILE A 135 1.44 -4.96 5.73
C ILE A 135 2.58 -4.64 6.69
N GLN A 136 3.71 -5.31 6.54
CA GLN A 136 4.92 -5.04 7.32
C GLN A 136 5.65 -3.82 6.80
N GLU A 137 5.82 -3.74 5.48
CA GLU A 137 6.63 -2.70 4.85
C GLU A 137 5.99 -2.23 3.54
N ILE A 138 6.17 -0.95 3.25
CA ILE A 138 5.75 -0.32 1.98
C ILE A 138 6.99 0.30 1.37
N CYS A 139 7.53 -0.34 0.34
CA CYS A 139 8.77 0.02 -0.31
C CYS A 139 8.52 0.76 -1.62
N SER A 140 9.25 1.84 -1.86
CA SER A 140 9.18 2.62 -3.10
C SER A 140 10.57 3.13 -3.52
N GLY A 141 10.75 3.33 -4.82
CA GLY A 141 11.97 3.92 -5.37
C GLY A 141 13.24 3.16 -4.94
N LYS A 142 14.13 3.81 -4.18
CA LYS A 142 15.41 3.21 -3.76
C LYS A 142 15.25 2.03 -2.81
N GLU A 143 14.20 2.02 -1.99
CA GLU A 143 13.91 0.96 -1.03
C GLU A 143 13.66 -0.39 -1.74
N LEU A 144 13.17 -0.35 -3.00
CA LEU A 144 12.93 -1.56 -3.81
C LEU A 144 14.21 -2.33 -4.15
N ARG A 145 15.36 -1.66 -4.18
CA ARG A 145 16.65 -2.30 -4.52
C ARG A 145 17.16 -3.23 -3.43
N ASP A 146 16.71 -3.00 -2.21
CA ASP A 146 17.07 -3.82 -1.04
C ASP A 146 16.12 -5.02 -0.87
N LEU A 147 14.98 -5.00 -1.60
CA LEU A 147 14.03 -6.10 -1.61
C LEU A 147 14.55 -7.26 -2.48
N ARG A 148 14.58 -8.44 -1.90
CA ARG A 148 14.86 -9.69 -2.62
C ARG A 148 13.56 -10.25 -3.20
N VAL A 149 13.08 -9.63 -4.27
CA VAL A 149 11.93 -10.11 -5.04
C VAL A 149 12.39 -10.72 -6.35
N SER A 150 11.73 -11.79 -6.78
CA SER A 150 12.01 -12.43 -8.08
C SER A 150 11.52 -11.60 -9.27
N THR A 151 10.56 -10.72 -9.02
CA THR A 151 9.92 -9.88 -10.04
C THR A 151 10.81 -8.69 -10.41
N PRO A 152 11.02 -8.40 -11.69
CA PRO A 152 11.74 -7.21 -12.11
C PRO A 152 10.91 -5.95 -11.81
N LEU A 153 11.35 -5.17 -10.82
CA LEU A 153 10.73 -3.91 -10.43
C LEU A 153 11.59 -2.73 -10.86
N ASP A 154 10.95 -1.66 -11.31
CA ASP A 154 11.60 -0.40 -11.63
C ASP A 154 11.33 0.67 -10.55
N ASP A 155 11.99 1.82 -10.69
CA ASP A 155 11.88 2.92 -9.72
C ASP A 155 10.48 3.55 -9.65
N LEU A 156 9.55 3.21 -10.57
CA LEU A 156 8.16 3.67 -10.56
C LEU A 156 7.20 2.72 -9.83
N CYS A 157 7.71 1.62 -9.27
CA CYS A 157 6.91 0.66 -8.54
C CYS A 157 6.78 1.02 -7.05
N VAL A 158 5.69 0.56 -6.45
CA VAL A 158 5.50 0.46 -4.99
C VAL A 158 5.18 -0.98 -4.66
N THR A 159 5.85 -1.54 -3.68
CA THR A 159 5.63 -2.91 -3.21
C THR A 159 5.13 -2.91 -1.77
N LEU A 160 4.00 -3.57 -1.56
CA LEU A 160 3.46 -3.90 -0.25
C LEU A 160 4.02 -5.26 0.16
N VAL A 161 4.80 -5.30 1.21
CA VAL A 161 5.37 -6.53 1.81
C VAL A 161 4.50 -6.93 2.97
N MET A 162 3.96 -8.14 2.94
CA MET A 162 3.05 -8.65 3.97
C MET A 162 3.77 -9.57 4.95
N SER A 163 3.16 -9.79 6.11
CA SER A 163 3.71 -10.61 7.20
C SER A 163 3.91 -12.09 6.87
N ASP A 164 3.28 -12.57 5.80
CA ASP A 164 3.40 -13.94 5.27
C ASP A 164 4.41 -14.06 4.11
N ASP A 165 5.35 -13.12 4.02
CA ASP A 165 6.36 -13.02 2.95
C ASP A 165 5.77 -12.91 1.53
N GLN A 166 4.49 -12.58 1.40
CA GLN A 166 3.90 -12.26 0.12
C GLN A 166 4.12 -10.78 -0.20
N CYS A 167 4.24 -10.49 -1.50
CA CYS A 167 4.40 -9.14 -2.01
C CYS A 167 3.36 -8.83 -3.05
N VAL A 168 2.87 -7.60 -3.04
CA VAL A 168 2.05 -7.05 -4.12
C VAL A 168 2.69 -5.76 -4.59
N SER A 169 3.00 -5.69 -5.89
CA SER A 169 3.65 -4.54 -6.50
C SER A 169 2.72 -3.85 -7.47
N PHE A 170 2.72 -2.53 -7.45
CA PHE A 170 1.98 -1.68 -8.37
C PHE A 170 2.95 -0.78 -9.13
N LYS A 171 2.73 -0.59 -10.41
CA LYS A 171 3.49 0.34 -11.25
C LYS A 171 2.70 1.63 -11.46
N PHE A 172 3.39 2.75 -11.37
CA PHE A 172 2.85 4.08 -11.57
C PHE A 172 3.42 4.72 -12.84
N ASN A 173 2.71 5.71 -13.38
CA ASN A 173 3.14 6.42 -14.59
C ASN A 173 4.25 7.44 -14.30
N ASP A 174 4.31 7.93 -13.06
CA ASP A 174 5.29 8.93 -12.63
C ASP A 174 5.65 8.80 -11.16
N VAL A 175 6.70 9.51 -10.78
CA VAL A 175 7.22 9.52 -9.41
C VAL A 175 6.22 10.15 -8.42
N GLN A 176 5.45 11.15 -8.86
CA GLN A 176 4.51 11.84 -8.00
C GLN A 176 3.35 10.93 -7.58
N GLY A 177 2.76 10.21 -8.53
CA GLY A 177 1.70 9.23 -8.24
C GLY A 177 2.21 8.09 -7.34
N ARG A 178 3.44 7.60 -7.60
CA ARG A 178 4.10 6.60 -6.77
C ARG A 178 4.26 7.08 -5.32
N GLU A 179 4.85 8.28 -5.10
CA GLU A 179 5.08 8.82 -3.76
C GLU A 179 3.76 9.16 -3.05
N HIS A 180 2.77 9.65 -3.80
CA HIS A 180 1.43 9.91 -3.28
C HIS A 180 0.81 8.62 -2.71
N PHE A 181 0.80 7.54 -3.50
CA PHE A 181 0.27 6.25 -3.07
C PHE A 181 1.05 5.70 -1.87
N ALA A 182 2.39 5.65 -1.94
CA ALA A 182 3.22 5.11 -0.87
C ALA A 182 3.03 5.89 0.45
N THR A 183 2.98 7.22 0.39
CA THR A 183 2.78 8.07 1.57
C THR A 183 1.41 7.84 2.19
N CYS A 184 0.34 7.86 1.39
CA CYS A 184 -1.02 7.65 1.90
C CYS A 184 -1.18 6.26 2.53
N MET A 185 -0.66 5.21 1.89
CA MET A 185 -0.70 3.85 2.44
C MET A 185 0.10 3.72 3.74
N LYS A 186 1.30 4.34 3.84
CA LYS A 186 2.10 4.38 5.08
C LYS A 186 1.31 5.06 6.22
N VAL A 187 0.64 6.18 5.95
CA VAL A 187 -0.17 6.89 6.97
C VAL A 187 -1.38 6.07 7.39
N LEU A 188 -2.11 5.48 6.44
CA LEU A 188 -3.30 4.67 6.76
C LEU A 188 -2.93 3.44 7.60
N ARG A 189 -1.83 2.77 7.26
CA ARG A 189 -1.32 1.65 8.05
C ARG A 189 -0.98 2.08 9.48
N LEU A 190 -0.23 3.18 9.65
CA LEU A 190 0.14 3.71 10.97
C LEU A 190 -1.06 4.15 11.82
N ALA A 191 -2.19 4.49 11.20
CA ALA A 191 -3.41 4.87 11.91
C ALA A 191 -4.19 3.67 12.48
N LEU A 192 -3.80 2.45 12.13
CA LEU A 192 -4.43 1.21 12.59
C LEU A 192 -3.66 0.54 13.75
N ASP A 193 -2.38 0.93 13.96
CA ASP A 193 -1.54 0.51 15.10
C ASP A 193 -1.95 1.28 16.37
#